data_c6322a9eaba2ea30dc8c8beb2ebafc07
#
_entry.id   c6322a9eaba2ea30dc8c8beb2ebafc07
#
_cell.length_a   1.000
_cell.length_b   1.000
_cell.length_c   1.000
_cell.angle_alpha   90.00
_cell.angle_beta   90.00
_cell.angle_gamma   90.00
#
_symmetry.space_group_name_H-M   'P 1'
#
loop_
_entity.id
_entity.type
_entity.pdbx_description
1 polymer ?
#
loop_
_entity_poly.entity_id
_entity_poly.type
_entity_poly.pdbx_seq_one_letter_code
_entity_poly.pdbx_strand_id
1 'polypeptide(L)'
;MAVFARHGYQRVKPPLMEFEDGLLAGTGAGVADQTFRLMDPDTRRMMGLRADMTPQVARIATTRLANAPRPLRLCYAGQCLRVHGGQLAPERQVAQAGIELIGATEPDADAEVILVAAEALAAAGVARFSFDLTLPPLAPALLDDAGIGGSARRSLLHALDRKDAASVTELGGAIAAQLTRLLHAAGPAGPALQVLQAESLPGNAAALRESLVATVRAVQAQAPGLRLTLDPLEFRSFPYHTGLCTTVFAPHRHEELGRGGRYLCGGEAAVGFSLLPDAVLRAAVPRAPRPRAYVPWGADRDSAAQLRESGFATVAALAPGGTPAAEARRLLCTHFLGDDGTAVPLDASHDSEK
;
A
#
# COMPACT_ATOMS: atom_id res chain seq x y z
N MET A 1 8.40 -0.23 -7.58
CA MET A 1 9.00 0.90 -8.34
C MET A 1 9.03 0.65 -9.85
N ALA A 2 9.55 -0.48 -10.34
CA ALA A 2 9.58 -0.75 -11.80
C ALA A 2 8.18 -0.79 -12.44
N VAL A 3 7.18 -1.35 -11.75
CA VAL A 3 5.78 -1.32 -12.20
C VAL A 3 5.28 0.11 -12.31
N PHE A 4 5.45 0.92 -11.27
CA PHE A 4 5.03 2.33 -11.28
C PHE A 4 5.64 3.13 -12.45
N ALA A 5 6.95 2.93 -12.70
CA ALA A 5 7.62 3.60 -13.81
C ALA A 5 7.06 3.18 -15.18
N ARG A 6 6.68 1.90 -15.36
CA ARG A 6 6.05 1.42 -16.60
C ARG A 6 4.68 2.04 -16.87
N HIS A 7 3.96 2.43 -15.81
CA HIS A 7 2.69 3.16 -15.90
C HIS A 7 2.87 4.69 -15.94
N GLY A 8 4.09 5.19 -16.20
CA GLY A 8 4.37 6.62 -16.37
C GLY A 8 4.44 7.43 -15.08
N TYR A 9 4.49 6.78 -13.91
CA TYR A 9 4.64 7.47 -12.63
C TYR A 9 6.09 7.95 -12.44
N GLN A 10 6.26 9.24 -12.26
CA GLN A 10 7.55 9.90 -12.04
C GLN A 10 7.94 9.82 -10.56
N ARG A 11 9.18 9.43 -10.31
CA ARG A 11 9.67 9.28 -8.94
C ARG A 11 9.99 10.62 -8.30
N VAL A 12 9.42 10.85 -7.11
CA VAL A 12 9.79 11.93 -6.21
C VAL A 12 10.46 11.36 -4.96
N LYS A 13 11.37 12.12 -4.35
CA LYS A 13 12.11 11.72 -3.15
C LYS A 13 12.01 12.82 -2.09
N PRO A 14 10.90 12.85 -1.32
CA PRO A 14 10.79 13.77 -0.20
C PRO A 14 11.82 13.43 0.91
N PRO A 15 12.30 14.41 1.69
CA PRO A 15 13.22 14.17 2.80
C PRO A 15 12.52 13.42 3.95
N LEU A 16 13.29 12.64 4.73
CA LEU A 16 12.75 11.95 5.91
C LEU A 16 12.38 12.95 7.02
N MET A 17 13.16 13.99 7.17
CA MET A 17 13.02 15.04 8.16
C MET A 17 12.77 16.37 7.48
N GLU A 18 11.82 17.15 8.01
CA GLU A 18 11.41 18.41 7.43
C GLU A 18 10.92 19.35 8.54
N PHE A 19 10.91 20.67 8.30
CA PHE A 19 10.29 21.60 9.23
C PHE A 19 8.81 21.27 9.42
N GLU A 20 8.37 21.34 10.70
CA GLU A 20 7.02 20.94 11.12
C GLU A 20 5.93 21.67 10.33
N ASP A 21 6.10 22.99 10.13
CA ASP A 21 5.14 23.82 9.39
C ASP A 21 4.88 23.28 7.96
N GLY A 22 5.92 22.77 7.29
CA GLY A 22 5.80 22.19 5.95
C GLY A 22 5.28 20.76 5.98
N LEU A 23 5.68 19.96 6.98
CA LEU A 23 5.33 18.57 7.08
C LEU A 23 3.86 18.34 7.46
N LEU A 24 3.33 19.19 8.35
CA LEU A 24 1.98 19.07 8.89
C LEU A 24 0.95 19.98 8.18
N ALA A 25 1.34 20.66 7.10
CA ALA A 25 0.41 21.46 6.30
C ALA A 25 -0.59 20.57 5.54
N GLY A 26 -1.82 21.06 5.38
CA GLY A 26 -2.86 20.38 4.59
C GLY A 26 -3.16 18.97 5.10
N THR A 27 -3.01 17.96 4.22
CA THR A 27 -3.22 16.54 4.55
C THR A 27 -2.29 16.03 5.66
N GLY A 28 -1.16 16.70 5.90
CA GLY A 28 -0.23 16.37 6.98
C GLY A 28 -0.78 16.56 8.38
N ALA A 29 -1.80 17.41 8.56
CA ALA A 29 -2.46 17.60 9.84
C ALA A 29 -3.07 16.29 10.40
N GLY A 30 -3.52 15.41 9.53
CA GLY A 30 -4.11 14.10 9.90
C GLY A 30 -3.12 13.10 10.52
N VAL A 31 -1.81 13.37 10.44
CA VAL A 31 -0.75 12.50 11.00
C VAL A 31 0.09 13.22 12.07
N ALA A 32 -0.36 14.37 12.55
CA ALA A 32 0.38 15.20 13.51
C ALA A 32 0.70 14.46 14.82
N ASP A 33 -0.26 13.67 15.35
CA ASP A 33 -0.08 12.87 16.59
C ASP A 33 0.84 11.67 16.39
N GLN A 34 1.09 11.27 15.15
CA GLN A 34 1.98 10.18 14.80
C GLN A 34 3.40 10.65 14.46
N THR A 35 3.63 11.98 14.44
CA THR A 35 4.88 12.58 13.99
C THR A 35 5.84 12.80 15.15
N PHE A 36 7.03 12.20 15.08
CA PHE A 36 8.13 12.54 15.97
C PHE A 36 8.62 13.96 15.70
N ARG A 37 8.78 14.73 16.78
CA ARG A 37 9.26 16.11 16.73
C ARG A 37 10.61 16.24 17.38
N LEU A 38 11.46 17.09 16.82
CA LEU A 38 12.78 17.42 17.34
C LEU A 38 13.08 18.89 17.03
N MET A 39 13.86 19.53 17.90
CA MET A 39 14.34 20.88 17.65
C MET A 39 15.60 20.84 16.79
N ASP A 40 15.61 21.57 15.69
CA ASP A 40 16.83 21.80 14.92
C ASP A 40 17.83 22.64 15.74
N PRO A 41 19.03 22.12 16.02
CA PRO A 41 20.00 22.82 16.86
C PRO A 41 20.50 24.14 16.25
N ASP A 42 20.53 24.23 14.93
CA ASP A 42 21.06 25.40 14.22
C ASP A 42 20.02 26.53 14.12
N THR A 43 18.81 26.21 13.67
CA THR A 43 17.75 27.21 13.46
C THR A 43 16.83 27.39 14.67
N ARG A 44 16.87 26.48 15.66
CA ARG A 44 15.96 26.38 16.80
C ARG A 44 14.48 26.27 16.42
N ARG A 45 14.19 25.85 15.19
CA ARG A 45 12.84 25.57 14.71
C ARG A 45 12.49 24.11 14.94
N MET A 46 11.19 23.84 15.08
CA MET A 46 10.70 22.46 15.19
C MET A 46 10.75 21.76 13.83
N MET A 47 11.27 20.55 13.83
CA MET A 47 11.27 19.62 12.73
C MET A 47 10.48 18.37 13.08
N GLY A 48 9.98 17.67 12.08
CA GLY A 48 9.32 16.39 12.24
C GLY A 48 9.93 15.30 11.38
N LEU A 49 9.86 14.07 11.86
CA LEU A 49 10.12 12.87 11.04
C LEU A 49 8.80 12.42 10.43
N ARG A 50 8.74 12.26 9.12
CA ARG A 50 7.49 11.93 8.43
C ARG A 50 6.88 10.62 8.95
N ALA A 51 5.59 10.64 9.27
CA ALA A 51 4.78 9.48 9.60
C ALA A 51 4.11 8.85 8.37
N ASP A 52 3.98 9.65 7.28
CA ASP A 52 3.42 9.29 5.98
C ASP A 52 4.09 10.11 4.87
N MET A 53 4.23 9.54 3.66
CA MET A 53 4.85 10.23 2.53
C MET A 53 3.84 11.02 1.70
N THR A 54 2.56 10.65 1.67
CA THR A 54 1.51 11.30 0.88
C THR A 54 1.44 12.82 1.08
N PRO A 55 1.48 13.36 2.33
CA PRO A 55 1.45 14.81 2.53
C PRO A 55 2.62 15.57 1.87
N GLN A 56 3.81 14.97 1.92
CA GLN A 56 4.98 15.59 1.29
C GLN A 56 4.90 15.55 -0.24
N VAL A 57 4.37 14.44 -0.81
CA VAL A 57 4.15 14.32 -2.26
C VAL A 57 3.09 15.31 -2.73
N ALA A 58 1.98 15.45 -1.98
CA ALA A 58 0.95 16.45 -2.24
C ALA A 58 1.54 17.87 -2.23
N ARG A 59 2.39 18.20 -1.26
CA ARG A 59 3.08 19.50 -1.23
C ARG A 59 4.02 19.71 -2.41
N ILE A 60 4.76 18.68 -2.86
CA ILE A 60 5.59 18.78 -4.06
C ILE A 60 4.71 19.08 -5.28
N ALA A 61 3.56 18.43 -5.41
CA ALA A 61 2.63 18.64 -6.51
C ALA A 61 2.08 20.07 -6.53
N THR A 62 1.73 20.63 -5.36
CA THR A 62 1.14 21.97 -5.23
C THR A 62 2.17 23.12 -5.23
N THR A 63 3.46 22.81 -5.08
CA THR A 63 4.53 23.83 -5.06
C THR A 63 5.44 23.69 -6.27
N ARG A 64 6.36 22.73 -6.25
CA ARG A 64 7.38 22.58 -7.30
C ARG A 64 6.79 22.15 -8.66
N LEU A 65 5.68 21.42 -8.64
CA LEU A 65 4.98 20.93 -9.82
C LEU A 65 3.64 21.62 -10.05
N ALA A 66 3.41 22.79 -9.44
CA ALA A 66 2.16 23.53 -9.56
C ALA A 66 1.79 23.84 -11.03
N ASN A 67 2.78 24.14 -11.86
CA ASN A 67 2.60 24.46 -13.28
C ASN A 67 2.77 23.27 -14.23
N ALA A 68 2.99 22.05 -13.71
CA ALA A 68 3.12 20.87 -14.55
C ALA A 68 1.73 20.43 -15.08
N PRO A 69 1.68 19.84 -16.29
CA PRO A 69 0.41 19.35 -16.84
C PRO A 69 -0.30 18.35 -15.93
N ARG A 70 -1.65 18.41 -15.92
CA ARG A 70 -2.51 17.48 -15.19
C ARG A 70 -3.08 16.43 -16.16
N PRO A 71 -3.35 15.19 -15.67
CA PRO A 71 -3.08 14.69 -14.31
C PRO A 71 -1.61 14.34 -14.08
N LEU A 72 -1.11 14.66 -12.89
CA LEU A 72 0.23 14.23 -12.46
C LEU A 72 0.20 12.77 -12.01
N ARG A 73 1.21 12.01 -12.41
CA ARG A 73 1.49 10.65 -11.92
C ARG A 73 2.81 10.66 -11.19
N LEU A 74 2.76 10.58 -9.86
CA LEU A 74 3.95 10.60 -8.99
C LEU A 74 4.07 9.27 -8.24
N CYS A 75 5.30 8.81 -8.03
CA CYS A 75 5.56 7.64 -7.19
C CYS A 75 6.71 7.90 -6.22
N TYR A 76 6.69 7.17 -5.12
CA TYR A 76 7.67 7.32 -4.05
C TYR A 76 7.99 5.99 -3.38
N ALA A 77 9.13 5.93 -2.70
CA ALA A 77 9.46 4.88 -1.75
C ALA A 77 10.43 5.42 -0.69
N GLY A 78 10.22 5.05 0.56
CA GLY A 78 11.06 5.46 1.67
C GLY A 78 10.58 4.94 3.01
N GLN A 79 11.30 5.30 4.07
CA GLN A 79 10.96 4.96 5.45
C GLN A 79 10.07 6.05 6.05
N CYS A 80 9.12 5.64 6.89
CA CYS A 80 8.32 6.49 7.76
C CYS A 80 8.52 6.08 9.21
N LEU A 81 8.40 7.02 10.13
CA LEU A 81 8.49 6.75 11.57
C LEU A 81 7.23 7.24 12.26
N ARG A 82 6.62 6.38 13.05
CA ARG A 82 5.38 6.66 13.78
C ARG A 82 5.61 6.65 15.28
N VAL A 83 5.02 7.61 16.00
CA VAL A 83 5.10 7.67 17.47
C VAL A 83 4.49 6.42 18.09
N HIS A 84 3.39 5.94 17.54
CA HIS A 84 2.71 4.72 17.99
C HIS A 84 2.68 3.67 16.87
N GLY A 85 3.01 2.44 17.21
CA GLY A 85 2.73 1.29 16.36
C GLY A 85 1.25 0.94 16.38
N GLY A 86 0.76 0.26 15.34
CA GLY A 86 -0.58 -0.31 15.32
C GLY A 86 -0.69 -1.56 16.19
N GLN A 87 -1.92 -1.94 16.58
CA GLN A 87 -2.14 -3.17 17.36
C GLN A 87 -1.71 -4.44 16.61
N LEU A 88 -1.88 -4.47 15.28
CA LEU A 88 -1.53 -5.60 14.42
C LEU A 88 -0.13 -5.47 13.80
N ALA A 89 0.48 -4.28 13.86
CA ALA A 89 1.81 -3.97 13.34
C ALA A 89 2.48 -3.00 14.32
N PRO A 90 3.18 -3.53 15.35
CA PRO A 90 3.75 -2.70 16.42
C PRO A 90 5.00 -1.91 15.98
N GLU A 91 5.50 -2.16 14.80
CA GLU A 91 6.68 -1.47 14.27
C GLU A 91 6.41 0.03 14.12
N ARG A 92 7.33 0.82 14.64
CA ARG A 92 7.29 2.28 14.57
C ARG A 92 8.03 2.84 13.35
N GLN A 93 8.94 2.06 12.79
CA GLN A 93 9.58 2.32 11.51
C GLN A 93 8.95 1.40 10.47
N VAL A 94 8.35 1.98 9.44
CA VAL A 94 7.66 1.26 8.38
C VAL A 94 8.16 1.74 7.02
N ALA A 95 8.42 0.80 6.12
CA ALA A 95 8.67 1.13 4.74
C ALA A 95 7.32 1.48 4.06
N GLN A 96 7.33 2.47 3.18
CA GLN A 96 6.20 2.88 2.38
C GLN A 96 6.64 3.06 0.92
N ALA A 97 5.85 2.53 -0.02
CA ALA A 97 6.04 2.75 -1.44
C ALA A 97 4.67 2.97 -2.08
N GLY A 98 4.50 4.06 -2.83
CA GLY A 98 3.17 4.42 -3.32
C GLY A 98 3.17 5.22 -4.59
N ILE A 99 1.95 5.49 -5.03
CA ILE A 99 1.62 6.30 -6.20
C ILE A 99 0.55 7.32 -5.85
N GLU A 100 0.63 8.47 -6.49
CA GLU A 100 -0.37 9.55 -6.40
C GLU A 100 -0.71 10.01 -7.81
N LEU A 101 -1.99 10.02 -8.14
CA LEU A 101 -2.56 10.55 -9.37
C LEU A 101 -3.36 11.82 -8.99
N ILE A 102 -2.90 12.98 -9.43
CA ILE A 102 -3.38 14.28 -8.97
C ILE A 102 -3.92 15.08 -10.14
N GLY A 103 -5.10 15.67 -9.98
CA GLY A 103 -5.78 16.45 -11.00
C GLY A 103 -6.71 15.62 -11.89
N ALA A 104 -7.26 14.50 -11.39
CA ALA A 104 -8.25 13.68 -12.09
C ALA A 104 -9.46 13.41 -11.18
N THR A 105 -10.66 13.68 -11.70
CA THR A 105 -11.95 13.48 -11.02
C THR A 105 -12.62 12.18 -11.44
N GLU A 106 -12.25 11.64 -12.58
CA GLU A 106 -12.88 10.50 -13.23
C GLU A 106 -12.72 9.22 -12.41
N PRO A 107 -13.72 8.32 -12.37
CA PRO A 107 -13.65 7.02 -11.72
C PRO A 107 -12.52 6.12 -12.28
N ASP A 108 -12.12 6.33 -13.53
CA ASP A 108 -11.02 5.60 -14.17
C ASP A 108 -9.66 5.88 -13.48
N ALA A 109 -9.52 7.03 -12.82
CA ALA A 109 -8.32 7.31 -12.03
C ALA A 109 -8.22 6.41 -10.78
N ASP A 110 -9.36 6.14 -10.10
CA ASP A 110 -9.40 5.17 -8.99
C ASP A 110 -9.10 3.76 -9.50
N ALA A 111 -9.67 3.40 -10.66
CA ALA A 111 -9.44 2.11 -11.28
C ALA A 111 -7.97 1.93 -11.67
N GLU A 112 -7.32 2.94 -12.27
CA GLU A 112 -5.89 2.92 -12.60
C GLU A 112 -5.05 2.65 -11.35
N VAL A 113 -5.30 3.37 -10.27
CA VAL A 113 -4.52 3.24 -9.02
C VAL A 113 -4.67 1.83 -8.41
N ILE A 114 -5.89 1.26 -8.41
CA ILE A 114 -6.14 -0.11 -7.94
C ILE A 114 -5.41 -1.14 -8.82
N LEU A 115 -5.49 -1.00 -10.14
CA LEU A 115 -4.88 -1.93 -11.10
C LEU A 115 -3.35 -1.89 -11.04
N VAL A 116 -2.75 -0.70 -10.93
CA VAL A 116 -1.30 -0.53 -10.78
C VAL A 116 -0.81 -1.10 -9.45
N ALA A 117 -1.58 -0.92 -8.37
CA ALA A 117 -1.26 -1.53 -7.07
C ALA A 117 -1.35 -3.06 -7.13
N ALA A 118 -2.36 -3.61 -7.82
CA ALA A 118 -2.51 -5.06 -8.02
C ALA A 118 -1.34 -5.64 -8.83
N GLU A 119 -0.92 -4.98 -9.92
CA GLU A 119 0.25 -5.39 -10.70
C GLU A 119 1.54 -5.33 -9.86
N ALA A 120 1.69 -4.29 -9.02
CA ALA A 120 2.86 -4.17 -8.15
C ALA A 120 2.93 -5.29 -7.10
N LEU A 121 1.80 -5.69 -6.52
CA LEU A 121 1.71 -6.83 -5.58
C LEU A 121 2.06 -8.15 -6.27
N ALA A 122 1.50 -8.41 -7.45
CA ALA A 122 1.80 -9.60 -8.24
C ALA A 122 3.28 -9.65 -8.61
N ALA A 123 3.87 -8.54 -9.07
CA ALA A 123 5.30 -8.43 -9.38
C ALA A 123 6.20 -8.61 -8.15
N ALA A 124 5.70 -8.27 -6.95
CA ALA A 124 6.40 -8.51 -5.68
C ALA A 124 6.31 -9.99 -5.23
N GLY A 125 5.50 -10.83 -5.90
CA GLY A 125 5.34 -12.24 -5.59
C GLY A 125 4.19 -12.57 -4.64
N VAL A 126 3.25 -11.64 -4.42
CA VAL A 126 2.02 -11.93 -3.67
C VAL A 126 1.04 -12.64 -4.60
N ALA A 127 0.83 -13.93 -4.37
CA ALA A 127 0.05 -14.77 -5.28
C ALA A 127 -1.48 -14.56 -5.17
N ARG A 128 -1.97 -14.17 -4.00
CA ARG A 128 -3.41 -13.98 -3.73
C ARG A 128 -3.62 -12.78 -2.81
N PHE A 129 -4.52 -11.90 -3.20
CA PHE A 129 -4.93 -10.72 -2.42
C PHE A 129 -6.35 -10.30 -2.80
N SER A 130 -6.99 -9.49 -1.96
CA SER A 130 -8.26 -8.82 -2.21
C SER A 130 -8.15 -7.34 -1.89
N PHE A 131 -8.87 -6.53 -2.64
CA PHE A 131 -9.06 -5.11 -2.34
C PHE A 131 -10.41 -4.93 -1.65
N ASP A 132 -10.38 -4.41 -0.44
CA ASP A 132 -11.56 -4.07 0.34
C ASP A 132 -11.87 -2.59 0.08
N LEU A 133 -13.01 -2.35 -0.59
CA LEU A 133 -13.48 -1.04 -0.97
C LEU A 133 -14.39 -0.49 0.12
N THR A 134 -14.24 0.79 0.43
CA THR A 134 -15.07 1.49 1.41
C THR A 134 -15.46 2.87 0.87
N LEU A 135 -16.54 3.43 1.38
CA LEU A 135 -17.04 4.73 0.95
C LEU A 135 -17.27 5.65 2.16
N PRO A 136 -16.17 6.09 2.83
CA PRO A 136 -16.25 6.80 4.10
C PRO A 136 -17.21 8.00 4.15
N PRO A 137 -17.37 8.79 3.06
CA PRO A 137 -18.32 9.91 3.06
C PRO A 137 -19.79 9.50 3.00
N LEU A 138 -20.13 8.22 2.69
CA LEU A 138 -21.52 7.83 2.45
C LEU A 138 -22.37 7.90 3.71
N ALA A 139 -21.94 7.29 4.81
CA ALA A 139 -22.70 7.32 6.06
C ALA A 139 -22.90 8.76 6.57
N PRO A 140 -21.89 9.64 6.65
CA PRO A 140 -22.07 11.06 6.93
C PRO A 140 -23.10 11.74 6.02
N ALA A 141 -23.02 11.52 4.71
CA ALA A 141 -23.93 12.16 3.73
C ALA A 141 -25.40 11.74 3.94
N LEU A 142 -25.65 10.46 4.24
CA LEU A 142 -27.01 9.97 4.54
C LEU A 142 -27.56 10.57 5.83
N LEU A 143 -26.73 10.74 6.85
CA LEU A 143 -27.16 11.37 8.10
C LEU A 143 -27.44 12.86 7.94
N ASP A 144 -26.62 13.56 7.13
CA ASP A 144 -26.82 14.98 6.84
C ASP A 144 -28.12 15.22 6.10
N ASP A 145 -28.42 14.40 5.08
CA ASP A 145 -29.67 14.47 4.32
C ASP A 145 -30.90 14.18 5.19
N ALA A 146 -30.78 13.21 6.12
CA ALA A 146 -31.83 12.90 7.07
C ALA A 146 -31.98 13.91 8.21
N GLY A 147 -31.14 14.96 8.24
CA GLY A 147 -31.13 15.96 9.32
C GLY A 147 -30.68 15.43 10.68
N ILE A 148 -29.96 14.31 10.70
CA ILE A 148 -29.48 13.68 11.95
C ILE A 148 -28.17 14.33 12.40
N GLY A 149 -28.24 15.13 13.46
CA GLY A 149 -27.11 15.88 14.01
C GLY A 149 -26.85 15.59 15.50
N GLY A 150 -25.90 16.34 16.08
CA GLY A 150 -25.62 16.36 17.52
C GLY A 150 -25.23 15.01 18.13
N SER A 151 -25.85 14.67 19.26
CA SER A 151 -25.58 13.40 19.98
C SER A 151 -26.12 12.19 19.23
N ALA A 152 -27.28 12.30 18.58
CA ALA A 152 -27.87 11.21 17.80
C ALA A 152 -26.92 10.77 16.67
N ARG A 153 -26.32 11.73 15.92
CA ARG A 153 -25.33 11.44 14.90
C ARG A 153 -24.13 10.66 15.47
N ARG A 154 -23.58 11.10 16.60
CA ARG A 154 -22.42 10.43 17.23
C ARG A 154 -22.75 8.99 17.63
N SER A 155 -23.91 8.80 18.28
CA SER A 155 -24.35 7.48 18.69
C SER A 155 -24.58 6.54 17.50
N LEU A 156 -25.20 7.04 16.44
CA LEU A 156 -25.47 6.27 15.23
C LEU A 156 -24.20 5.92 14.46
N LEU A 157 -23.26 6.86 14.30
CA LEU A 157 -21.95 6.58 13.73
C LEU A 157 -21.19 5.55 14.57
N HIS A 158 -21.26 5.62 15.90
CA HIS A 158 -20.66 4.61 16.77
C HIS A 158 -21.29 3.22 16.59
N ALA A 159 -22.61 3.14 16.43
CA ALA A 159 -23.32 1.88 16.17
C ALA A 159 -22.93 1.30 14.79
N LEU A 160 -22.85 2.12 13.76
CA LEU A 160 -22.38 1.73 12.42
C LEU A 160 -20.95 1.20 12.45
N ASP A 161 -20.07 1.87 13.18
CA ASP A 161 -18.67 1.49 13.37
C ASP A 161 -18.52 0.10 14.00
N ARG A 162 -19.37 -0.21 14.97
CA ARG A 162 -19.40 -1.50 15.64
C ARG A 162 -20.19 -2.58 14.91
N LYS A 163 -20.79 -2.25 13.77
CA LYS A 163 -21.71 -3.11 13.00
C LYS A 163 -22.90 -3.57 13.86
N ASP A 164 -23.35 -2.73 14.80
CA ASP A 164 -24.46 -3.00 15.71
C ASP A 164 -25.81 -2.66 15.02
N ALA A 165 -26.34 -3.66 14.30
CA ALA A 165 -27.59 -3.52 13.57
C ALA A 165 -28.79 -3.20 14.47
N ALA A 166 -28.80 -3.68 15.74
CA ALA A 166 -29.86 -3.39 16.68
C ALA A 166 -29.90 -1.89 17.04
N SER A 167 -28.76 -1.36 17.47
CA SER A 167 -28.62 0.09 17.75
C SER A 167 -28.86 0.94 16.53
N VAL A 168 -28.41 0.51 15.32
CA VAL A 168 -28.72 1.21 14.05
C VAL A 168 -30.21 1.27 13.78
N THR A 169 -30.95 0.18 14.03
CA THR A 169 -32.40 0.13 13.86
C THR A 169 -33.12 1.05 14.85
N GLU A 170 -32.67 1.09 16.09
CA GLU A 170 -33.24 1.93 17.15
C GLU A 170 -32.99 3.44 16.91
N LEU A 171 -31.75 3.79 16.56
CA LEU A 171 -31.28 5.19 16.46
C LEU A 171 -31.48 5.82 15.09
N GLY A 172 -31.65 5.01 14.04
CA GLY A 172 -31.63 5.47 12.64
C GLY A 172 -32.88 6.21 12.17
N GLY A 173 -33.98 6.20 12.97
CA GLY A 173 -35.22 6.93 12.63
C GLY A 173 -35.74 6.56 11.24
N ALA A 174 -36.03 7.56 10.42
CA ALA A 174 -36.60 7.37 9.08
C ALA A 174 -35.67 6.59 8.11
N ILE A 175 -34.35 6.63 8.34
CA ILE A 175 -33.37 5.94 7.48
C ILE A 175 -32.84 4.63 8.09
N ALA A 176 -33.37 4.19 9.24
CA ALA A 176 -32.90 2.99 9.94
C ALA A 176 -32.91 1.75 9.03
N ALA A 177 -34.01 1.50 8.31
CA ALA A 177 -34.10 0.36 7.40
C ALA A 177 -33.08 0.42 6.25
N GLN A 178 -32.81 1.59 5.71
CA GLN A 178 -31.80 1.81 4.68
C GLN A 178 -30.39 1.53 5.21
N LEU A 179 -30.03 2.12 6.35
CA LEU A 179 -28.74 1.89 7.00
C LEU A 179 -28.53 0.41 7.35
N THR A 180 -29.56 -0.26 7.84
CA THR A 180 -29.48 -1.70 8.18
C THR A 180 -29.25 -2.56 6.93
N ARG A 181 -29.94 -2.28 5.79
CA ARG A 181 -29.68 -3.00 4.54
C ARG A 181 -28.27 -2.79 4.04
N LEU A 182 -27.76 -1.54 4.04
CA LEU A 182 -26.40 -1.22 3.64
C LEU A 182 -25.34 -1.83 4.57
N LEU A 183 -25.63 -1.89 5.89
CA LEU A 183 -24.74 -2.53 6.87
C LEU A 183 -24.59 -4.04 6.59
N HIS A 184 -25.67 -4.71 6.23
CA HIS A 184 -25.67 -6.13 5.89
C HIS A 184 -25.17 -6.43 4.46
N ALA A 185 -24.99 -5.41 3.64
CA ALA A 185 -24.48 -5.56 2.28
C ALA A 185 -22.95 -5.80 2.24
N ALA A 186 -22.24 -5.57 3.35
CA ALA A 186 -20.79 -5.76 3.40
C ALA A 186 -20.39 -7.18 2.98
N GLY A 187 -19.50 -7.30 1.98
CA GLY A 187 -19.08 -8.59 1.44
C GLY A 187 -18.52 -8.50 0.01
N PRO A 188 -18.65 -9.56 -0.81
CA PRO A 188 -18.21 -9.53 -2.21
C PRO A 188 -18.81 -8.34 -2.96
N ALA A 189 -17.99 -7.64 -3.74
CA ALA A 189 -18.39 -6.35 -4.34
C ALA A 189 -19.62 -6.44 -5.25
N GLY A 190 -19.80 -7.54 -6.01
CA GLY A 190 -20.95 -7.69 -6.90
C GLY A 190 -22.30 -7.62 -6.15
N PRO A 191 -22.60 -8.53 -5.22
CA PRO A 191 -23.81 -8.47 -4.39
C PRO A 191 -23.95 -7.16 -3.60
N ALA A 192 -22.87 -6.66 -3.00
CA ALA A 192 -22.91 -5.42 -2.24
C ALA A 192 -23.31 -4.20 -3.10
N LEU A 193 -22.79 -4.12 -4.34
CA LEU A 193 -23.16 -3.10 -5.30
C LEU A 193 -24.63 -3.21 -5.72
N GLN A 194 -25.18 -4.42 -5.88
CA GLN A 194 -26.59 -4.59 -6.22
C GLN A 194 -27.50 -4.00 -5.12
N VAL A 195 -27.18 -4.25 -3.85
CA VAL A 195 -27.91 -3.63 -2.73
C VAL A 195 -27.77 -2.12 -2.75
N LEU A 196 -26.54 -1.60 -2.90
CA LEU A 196 -26.28 -0.16 -2.90
C LEU A 196 -26.98 0.55 -4.09
N GLN A 197 -27.04 -0.09 -5.25
CA GLN A 197 -27.73 0.45 -6.44
C GLN A 197 -29.26 0.45 -6.31
N ALA A 198 -29.82 -0.48 -5.52
CA ALA A 198 -31.25 -0.55 -5.26
C ALA A 198 -31.73 0.54 -4.27
N GLU A 199 -30.80 1.15 -3.50
CA GLU A 199 -31.17 2.21 -2.56
C GLU A 199 -31.42 3.55 -3.26
N SER A 200 -32.47 4.24 -2.84
CA SER A 200 -32.69 5.63 -3.21
C SER A 200 -31.74 6.51 -2.39
N LEU A 201 -30.70 7.02 -3.02
CA LEU A 201 -29.70 7.86 -2.38
C LEU A 201 -29.85 9.31 -2.84
N PRO A 202 -29.87 10.27 -1.91
CA PRO A 202 -29.99 11.69 -2.25
C PRO A 202 -28.65 12.31 -2.63
N GLY A 203 -28.70 13.38 -3.43
CA GLY A 203 -27.64 14.35 -3.68
C GLY A 203 -26.23 13.76 -3.79
N ASN A 204 -25.38 14.13 -2.84
CA ASN A 204 -23.97 13.72 -2.81
C ASN A 204 -23.79 12.21 -2.62
N ALA A 205 -24.66 11.56 -1.86
CA ALA A 205 -24.60 10.10 -1.67
C ALA A 205 -24.83 9.34 -2.99
N ALA A 206 -25.71 9.83 -3.86
CA ALA A 206 -25.91 9.27 -5.19
C ALA A 206 -24.66 9.42 -6.07
N ALA A 207 -24.02 10.60 -6.07
CA ALA A 207 -22.79 10.82 -6.83
C ALA A 207 -21.63 9.92 -6.37
N LEU A 208 -21.48 9.71 -5.07
CA LEU A 208 -20.51 8.79 -4.50
C LEU A 208 -20.76 7.34 -4.96
N ARG A 209 -22.02 6.88 -4.94
CA ARG A 209 -22.39 5.56 -5.46
C ARG A 209 -22.06 5.42 -6.94
N GLU A 210 -22.44 6.40 -7.78
CA GLU A 210 -22.18 6.37 -9.23
C GLU A 210 -20.67 6.24 -9.51
N SER A 211 -19.85 7.02 -8.82
CA SER A 211 -18.40 6.96 -8.93
C SER A 211 -17.84 5.57 -8.53
N LEU A 212 -18.29 5.02 -7.41
CA LEU A 212 -17.89 3.68 -6.96
C LEU A 212 -18.28 2.60 -8.00
N VAL A 213 -19.53 2.64 -8.48
CA VAL A 213 -20.03 1.67 -9.49
C VAL A 213 -19.20 1.74 -10.77
N ALA A 214 -18.88 2.95 -11.25
CA ALA A 214 -18.05 3.15 -12.43
C ALA A 214 -16.63 2.62 -12.21
N THR A 215 -16.02 2.92 -11.06
CA THR A 215 -14.68 2.40 -10.70
C THR A 215 -14.66 0.87 -10.69
N VAL A 216 -15.61 0.23 -10.01
CA VAL A 216 -15.65 -1.24 -9.92
C VAL A 216 -15.83 -1.87 -11.31
N ARG A 217 -16.68 -1.30 -12.15
CA ARG A 217 -16.86 -1.75 -13.55
C ARG A 217 -15.56 -1.62 -14.35
N ALA A 218 -14.87 -0.49 -14.23
CA ALA A 218 -13.61 -0.26 -14.94
C ALA A 218 -12.51 -1.25 -14.49
N VAL A 219 -12.42 -1.54 -13.18
CA VAL A 219 -11.49 -2.55 -12.65
C VAL A 219 -11.86 -3.95 -13.15
N GLN A 220 -13.14 -4.34 -13.08
CA GLN A 220 -13.59 -5.67 -13.50
C GLN A 220 -13.43 -5.91 -15.00
N ALA A 221 -13.59 -4.86 -15.82
CA ALA A 221 -13.39 -4.94 -17.27
C ALA A 221 -11.92 -5.24 -17.63
N GLN A 222 -10.96 -4.72 -16.87
CA GLN A 222 -9.54 -4.88 -17.13
C GLN A 222 -8.90 -6.05 -16.35
N ALA A 223 -9.44 -6.36 -15.18
CA ALA A 223 -8.95 -7.43 -14.30
C ALA A 223 -10.12 -8.25 -13.71
N PRO A 224 -10.84 -9.06 -14.53
CA PRO A 224 -12.04 -9.77 -14.08
C PRO A 224 -11.79 -10.78 -12.95
N GLY A 225 -10.54 -11.23 -12.79
CA GLY A 225 -10.12 -12.13 -11.72
C GLY A 225 -9.73 -11.44 -10.41
N LEU A 226 -9.69 -10.10 -10.37
CA LEU A 226 -9.33 -9.36 -9.16
C LEU A 226 -10.46 -9.46 -8.13
N ARG A 227 -10.11 -9.91 -6.93
CA ARG A 227 -11.07 -10.05 -5.85
C ARG A 227 -11.33 -8.68 -5.20
N LEU A 228 -12.58 -8.26 -5.26
CA LEU A 228 -13.05 -7.02 -4.63
C LEU A 228 -14.12 -7.35 -3.59
N THR A 229 -14.01 -6.77 -2.41
CA THR A 229 -15.07 -6.69 -1.42
C THR A 229 -15.51 -5.23 -1.27
N LEU A 230 -16.69 -5.00 -0.74
CA LEU A 230 -17.24 -3.67 -0.49
C LEU A 230 -17.91 -3.63 0.87
N ASP A 231 -17.58 -2.63 1.66
CA ASP A 231 -18.34 -2.22 2.84
C ASP A 231 -18.83 -0.78 2.64
N PRO A 232 -20.10 -0.57 2.27
CA PRO A 232 -20.60 0.75 1.93
C PRO A 232 -20.57 1.74 3.09
N LEU A 233 -20.72 1.27 4.33
CA LEU A 233 -20.84 2.09 5.53
C LEU A 233 -19.61 2.09 6.42
N GLU A 234 -18.49 1.52 5.95
CA GLU A 234 -17.22 1.65 6.66
C GLU A 234 -16.63 3.04 6.45
N PHE A 235 -16.40 3.77 7.55
CA PHE A 235 -15.90 5.15 7.50
C PHE A 235 -14.60 5.36 8.30
N ARG A 236 -14.00 4.30 8.83
CA ARG A 236 -12.70 4.34 9.52
C ARG A 236 -11.56 4.49 8.52
N SER A 237 -11.49 5.63 7.88
CA SER A 237 -10.35 5.98 7.04
C SER A 237 -9.67 7.23 7.57
N PHE A 238 -8.59 7.65 6.91
CA PHE A 238 -8.02 8.95 7.22
C PHE A 238 -9.06 10.05 7.03
N PRO A 239 -9.16 11.02 7.96
CA PRO A 239 -10.17 12.09 7.92
C PRO A 239 -10.16 12.96 6.65
N TYR A 240 -9.08 12.89 5.87
CA TYR A 240 -8.92 13.67 4.64
C TYR A 240 -9.49 12.98 3.38
N HIS A 241 -9.99 11.75 3.48
CA HIS A 241 -10.55 11.07 2.32
C HIS A 241 -11.92 11.64 1.93
N THR A 242 -12.08 11.88 0.62
CA THR A 242 -13.27 12.55 0.06
C THR A 242 -14.14 11.66 -0.82
N GLY A 243 -13.77 10.40 -0.98
CA GLY A 243 -14.45 9.44 -1.86
C GLY A 243 -14.10 8.01 -1.55
N LEU A 244 -13.98 7.20 -2.60
CA LEU A 244 -13.58 5.79 -2.50
C LEU A 244 -12.25 5.64 -1.75
N CYS A 245 -12.24 4.70 -0.80
CA CYS A 245 -11.03 4.20 -0.15
C CYS A 245 -10.89 2.71 -0.41
N THR A 246 -9.66 2.24 -0.34
CA THR A 246 -9.37 0.82 -0.53
C THR A 246 -8.21 0.39 0.36
N THR A 247 -8.33 -0.83 0.89
CA THR A 247 -7.28 -1.51 1.65
C THR A 247 -7.04 -2.87 1.02
N VAL A 248 -5.80 -3.34 0.99
CA VAL A 248 -5.50 -4.65 0.42
C VAL A 248 -4.98 -5.61 1.48
N PHE A 249 -5.50 -6.84 1.43
CA PHE A 249 -5.14 -7.93 2.33
C PHE A 249 -4.75 -9.19 1.55
N ALA A 250 -3.85 -9.99 2.13
CA ALA A 250 -3.59 -11.35 1.69
C ALA A 250 -4.42 -12.36 2.53
N PRO A 251 -4.80 -13.54 1.95
CA PRO A 251 -5.52 -14.57 2.70
C PRO A 251 -4.75 -15.02 3.95
N HIS A 252 -5.51 -15.24 5.04
CA HIS A 252 -4.96 -15.69 6.33
C HIS A 252 -3.96 -14.74 6.99
N ARG A 253 -3.93 -13.48 6.57
CA ARG A 253 -3.14 -12.41 7.19
C ARG A 253 -4.07 -11.30 7.66
N HIS A 254 -3.79 -10.79 8.85
CA HIS A 254 -4.57 -9.70 9.45
C HIS A 254 -3.95 -8.33 9.21
N GLU A 255 -2.70 -8.30 8.73
CA GLU A 255 -2.00 -7.06 8.41
C GLU A 255 -2.38 -6.55 7.02
N GLU A 256 -2.49 -5.25 6.89
CA GLU A 256 -2.68 -4.60 5.61
C GLU A 256 -1.40 -4.68 4.78
N LEU A 257 -1.54 -4.98 3.48
CA LEU A 257 -0.44 -4.87 2.52
C LEU A 257 -0.31 -3.46 1.96
N GLY A 258 -1.35 -2.67 2.07
CA GLY A 258 -1.41 -1.30 1.60
C GLY A 258 -2.81 -0.73 1.68
N ARG A 259 -2.91 0.57 1.53
CA ARG A 259 -4.16 1.32 1.52
C ARG A 259 -4.08 2.56 0.65
N GLY A 260 -5.22 3.08 0.25
CA GLY A 260 -5.32 4.29 -0.54
C GLY A 260 -6.74 4.84 -0.61
N GLY A 261 -6.92 5.87 -1.42
CA GLY A 261 -8.25 6.46 -1.63
C GLY A 261 -8.19 7.84 -2.23
N ARG A 262 -9.37 8.41 -2.46
CA ARG A 262 -9.53 9.78 -2.94
C ARG A 262 -9.35 10.81 -1.83
N TYR A 263 -8.67 11.89 -2.18
CA TYR A 263 -8.45 13.03 -1.28
C TYR A 263 -8.35 14.34 -2.08
N LEU A 264 -8.16 15.46 -1.37
CA LEU A 264 -7.89 16.75 -1.99
C LEU A 264 -6.41 17.13 -1.80
N CYS A 265 -5.74 17.38 -2.91
CA CYS A 265 -4.36 17.86 -2.97
C CYS A 265 -4.36 19.35 -3.33
N GLY A 266 -4.30 20.24 -2.33
CA GLY A 266 -4.34 21.69 -2.58
C GLY A 266 -5.60 22.17 -3.31
N GLY A 267 -6.72 21.49 -3.12
CA GLY A 267 -8.00 21.77 -3.79
C GLY A 267 -8.24 20.98 -5.09
N GLU A 268 -7.22 20.33 -5.65
CA GLU A 268 -7.37 19.41 -6.80
C GLU A 268 -7.78 18.01 -6.33
N ALA A 269 -8.65 17.35 -7.10
CA ALA A 269 -8.98 15.94 -6.86
C ALA A 269 -7.75 15.07 -7.05
N ALA A 270 -7.53 14.16 -6.13
CA ALA A 270 -6.41 13.22 -6.17
C ALA A 270 -6.84 11.84 -5.69
N VAL A 271 -6.15 10.82 -6.15
CA VAL A 271 -6.25 9.45 -5.65
C VAL A 271 -4.85 8.86 -5.55
N GLY A 272 -4.58 8.17 -4.45
CA GLY A 272 -3.29 7.55 -4.24
C GLY A 272 -3.41 6.19 -3.58
N PHE A 273 -2.32 5.44 -3.61
CA PHE A 273 -2.21 4.14 -2.95
C PHE A 273 -0.80 3.92 -2.41
N SER A 274 -0.71 3.56 -1.14
CA SER A 274 0.54 3.21 -0.47
C SER A 274 0.58 1.72 -0.17
N LEU A 275 1.61 1.05 -0.64
CA LEU A 275 2.00 -0.29 -0.21
C LEU A 275 2.89 -0.21 1.02
N LEU A 276 2.83 -1.24 1.86
CA LEU A 276 3.68 -1.48 3.02
C LEU A 276 4.67 -2.60 2.67
N PRO A 277 5.88 -2.30 2.14
CA PRO A 277 6.82 -3.29 1.62
C PRO A 277 7.16 -4.42 2.59
N ASP A 278 7.24 -4.13 3.90
CA ASP A 278 7.53 -5.16 4.91
C ASP A 278 6.39 -6.19 5.01
N ALA A 279 5.12 -5.74 5.01
CA ALA A 279 3.95 -6.61 4.99
C ALA A 279 3.84 -7.37 3.65
N VAL A 280 4.11 -6.69 2.53
CA VAL A 280 4.16 -7.31 1.19
C VAL A 280 5.20 -8.41 1.13
N LEU A 281 6.41 -8.18 1.67
CA LEU A 281 7.48 -9.19 1.73
C LEU A 281 7.06 -10.42 2.54
N ARG A 282 6.40 -10.21 3.68
CA ARG A 282 5.89 -11.32 4.50
C ARG A 282 4.78 -12.10 3.81
N ALA A 283 3.99 -11.46 2.94
CA ALA A 283 2.90 -12.08 2.18
C ALA A 283 3.35 -12.72 0.86
N ALA A 284 4.49 -12.32 0.33
CA ALA A 284 5.04 -12.85 -0.91
C ALA A 284 5.47 -14.30 -0.76
N VAL A 285 5.35 -15.06 -1.85
CA VAL A 285 5.93 -16.42 -1.91
C VAL A 285 7.45 -16.29 -1.80
N PRO A 286 8.08 -16.98 -0.83
CA PRO A 286 9.53 -16.96 -0.69
C PRO A 286 10.20 -17.41 -1.99
N ARG A 287 11.10 -16.60 -2.50
CA ARG A 287 11.96 -17.02 -3.61
C ARG A 287 13.01 -17.98 -3.10
N ALA A 288 13.25 -19.05 -3.85
CA ALA A 288 14.38 -19.91 -3.57
C ALA A 288 15.67 -19.06 -3.50
N PRO A 289 16.54 -19.27 -2.51
CA PRO A 289 17.83 -18.61 -2.46
C PRO A 289 18.60 -18.91 -3.75
N ARG A 290 19.32 -17.93 -4.27
CA ARG A 290 20.23 -18.18 -5.38
C ARG A 290 21.26 -19.22 -4.96
N PRO A 291 21.54 -20.24 -5.79
CA PRO A 291 22.62 -21.19 -5.49
C PRO A 291 23.93 -20.42 -5.38
N ARG A 292 24.74 -20.78 -4.39
CA ARG A 292 26.02 -20.13 -4.14
C ARG A 292 27.14 -20.94 -4.76
N ALA A 293 28.02 -20.28 -5.51
CA ALA A 293 29.21 -20.90 -6.09
C ALA A 293 30.49 -20.28 -5.52
N TYR A 294 31.35 -21.09 -4.97
CA TYR A 294 32.69 -20.66 -4.55
C TYR A 294 33.57 -20.44 -5.78
N VAL A 295 34.30 -19.33 -5.81
CA VAL A 295 35.26 -18.99 -6.87
C VAL A 295 36.65 -19.09 -6.27
N PRO A 296 37.48 -20.05 -6.74
CA PRO A 296 38.87 -20.24 -6.22
C PRO A 296 39.75 -19.00 -6.43
N TRP A 297 40.80 -18.94 -5.64
CA TRP A 297 41.82 -17.92 -5.80
C TRP A 297 42.49 -18.00 -7.19
N GLY A 298 42.62 -16.86 -7.86
CA GLY A 298 43.23 -16.79 -9.18
C GLY A 298 42.31 -17.27 -10.33
N ALA A 299 41.09 -17.64 -10.04
CA ALA A 299 40.13 -18.00 -11.09
C ALA A 299 39.85 -16.80 -12.03
N ASP A 300 39.56 -17.13 -13.27
CA ASP A 300 39.25 -16.13 -14.29
C ASP A 300 37.98 -15.31 -13.92
N ARG A 301 38.13 -14.00 -14.10
CA ARG A 301 37.08 -13.03 -13.72
C ARG A 301 35.85 -13.14 -14.58
N ASP A 302 36.03 -13.47 -15.87
CA ASP A 302 34.92 -13.56 -16.82
C ASP A 302 34.09 -14.81 -16.57
N SER A 303 34.73 -15.94 -16.22
CA SER A 303 34.05 -17.17 -15.78
C SER A 303 33.21 -16.92 -14.52
N ALA A 304 33.74 -16.18 -13.54
CA ALA A 304 32.98 -15.79 -12.38
C ALA A 304 31.82 -14.84 -12.72
N ALA A 305 31.95 -13.97 -13.72
CA ALA A 305 30.87 -13.11 -14.21
C ALA A 305 29.76 -13.94 -14.89
N GLN A 306 30.12 -14.90 -15.73
CA GLN A 306 29.18 -15.82 -16.38
C GLN A 306 28.35 -16.62 -15.35
N LEU A 307 28.96 -17.08 -14.26
CA LEU A 307 28.20 -17.72 -13.16
C LEU A 307 27.15 -16.78 -12.57
N ARG A 308 27.49 -15.51 -12.35
CA ARG A 308 26.51 -14.53 -11.85
C ARG A 308 25.37 -14.27 -12.82
N GLU A 309 25.67 -14.20 -14.11
CA GLU A 309 24.68 -14.05 -15.18
C GLU A 309 23.77 -15.29 -15.28
N SER A 310 24.34 -16.49 -15.06
CA SER A 310 23.60 -17.76 -14.98
C SER A 310 22.77 -17.93 -13.69
N GLY A 311 22.75 -16.91 -12.82
CA GLY A 311 21.89 -16.85 -11.63
C GLY A 311 22.54 -17.30 -10.32
N PHE A 312 23.83 -17.61 -10.29
CA PHE A 312 24.54 -17.92 -9.05
C PHE A 312 24.91 -16.67 -8.26
N ALA A 313 25.00 -16.82 -6.93
CA ALA A 313 25.68 -15.88 -6.06
C ALA A 313 27.11 -16.38 -5.86
N THR A 314 28.11 -15.64 -6.34
CA THR A 314 29.51 -16.06 -6.24
C THR A 314 30.16 -15.62 -4.93
N VAL A 315 30.97 -16.50 -4.33
CA VAL A 315 31.77 -16.26 -3.12
C VAL A 315 33.23 -16.48 -3.49
N ALA A 316 33.97 -15.39 -3.66
CA ALA A 316 35.36 -15.45 -4.10
C ALA A 316 36.30 -15.76 -2.92
N ALA A 317 37.37 -16.55 -3.20
CA ALA A 317 38.49 -16.70 -2.31
C ALA A 317 39.21 -15.36 -2.11
N LEU A 318 39.60 -15.08 -0.88
CA LEU A 318 40.39 -13.88 -0.51
C LEU A 318 41.89 -14.11 -0.42
N ALA A 319 42.28 -15.39 -0.43
CA ALA A 319 43.70 -15.82 -0.37
C ALA A 319 43.82 -17.20 -1.02
N PRO A 320 45.02 -17.59 -1.48
CA PRO A 320 45.28 -18.95 -1.92
C PRO A 320 45.18 -19.94 -0.74
N GLY A 321 44.64 -21.14 -1.01
CA GLY A 321 44.58 -22.22 -0.01
C GLY A 321 43.29 -23.07 -0.13
N GLY A 322 43.39 -24.29 0.38
CA GLY A 322 42.30 -25.26 0.41
C GLY A 322 41.93 -25.83 -0.96
N THR A 323 41.16 -26.91 -0.97
CA THR A 323 40.55 -27.41 -2.21
C THR A 323 39.23 -26.65 -2.48
N PRO A 324 38.90 -26.38 -3.74
CA PRO A 324 37.66 -25.65 -4.06
C PRO A 324 36.41 -26.26 -3.42
N ALA A 325 36.29 -27.58 -3.40
CA ALA A 325 35.17 -28.28 -2.79
C ALA A 325 35.11 -28.14 -1.26
N ALA A 326 36.27 -28.18 -0.56
CA ALA A 326 36.33 -28.02 0.89
C ALA A 326 35.97 -26.58 1.30
N GLU A 327 36.52 -25.59 0.62
CA GLU A 327 36.22 -24.18 0.87
C GLU A 327 34.74 -23.83 0.53
N ALA A 328 34.22 -24.38 -0.54
CA ALA A 328 32.82 -24.23 -0.91
C ALA A 328 31.91 -24.77 0.21
N ARG A 329 32.16 -25.94 0.76
CA ARG A 329 31.42 -26.49 1.91
C ARG A 329 31.54 -25.59 3.14
N ARG A 330 32.75 -25.18 3.49
CA ARG A 330 33.04 -24.29 4.65
C ARG A 330 32.23 -22.97 4.55
N LEU A 331 32.09 -22.43 3.33
CA LEU A 331 31.41 -21.17 3.06
C LEU A 331 29.92 -21.34 2.71
N LEU A 332 29.34 -22.53 2.93
CA LEU A 332 27.95 -22.87 2.66
C LEU A 332 27.57 -22.58 1.21
N CYS A 333 28.45 -22.84 0.28
CA CYS A 333 28.16 -22.84 -1.15
C CYS A 333 27.60 -24.20 -1.57
N THR A 334 26.75 -24.21 -2.58
CA THR A 334 26.21 -25.43 -3.18
C THR A 334 27.03 -25.90 -4.37
N HIS A 335 27.88 -25.03 -4.91
CA HIS A 335 28.72 -25.25 -6.07
C HIS A 335 30.10 -24.61 -5.87
N PHE A 336 31.06 -24.98 -6.72
CA PHE A 336 32.29 -24.21 -6.91
C PHE A 336 32.58 -24.06 -8.42
N LEU A 337 33.36 -23.05 -8.78
CA LEU A 337 33.85 -22.85 -10.13
C LEU A 337 34.92 -23.87 -10.45
N GLY A 338 34.69 -24.74 -11.45
CA GLY A 338 35.65 -25.70 -11.97
C GLY A 338 36.67 -25.03 -12.89
N ASP A 339 37.73 -25.79 -13.21
CA ASP A 339 38.83 -25.33 -14.08
C ASP A 339 38.37 -25.05 -15.52
N ASP A 340 37.25 -25.65 -15.93
CA ASP A 340 36.60 -25.43 -17.22
C ASP A 340 35.69 -24.18 -17.27
N GLY A 341 35.62 -23.43 -16.17
CA GLY A 341 34.77 -22.25 -16.05
C GLY A 341 33.32 -22.56 -15.76
N THR A 342 32.93 -23.79 -15.49
CA THR A 342 31.54 -24.19 -15.19
C THR A 342 31.28 -24.33 -13.69
N ALA A 343 29.98 -24.32 -13.31
CA ALA A 343 29.57 -24.57 -11.92
C ALA A 343 29.58 -26.08 -11.66
N VAL A 344 30.44 -26.54 -10.76
CA VAL A 344 30.49 -27.93 -10.31
C VAL A 344 29.65 -28.04 -9.03
N PRO A 345 28.59 -28.88 -8.99
CA PRO A 345 27.81 -29.08 -7.78
C PRO A 345 28.62 -29.81 -6.72
N LEU A 346 28.40 -29.48 -5.46
CA LEU A 346 28.84 -30.26 -4.33
C LEU A 346 27.86 -31.41 -4.13
N ASP A 347 28.35 -32.67 -4.17
CA ASP A 347 27.51 -33.82 -3.89
C ASP A 347 26.82 -33.70 -2.54
N ALA A 348 25.53 -33.97 -2.52
CA ALA A 348 24.69 -33.92 -1.31
C ALA A 348 24.96 -35.10 -0.34
N SER A 349 26.11 -35.79 -0.47
CA SER A 349 26.47 -36.93 0.35
C SER A 349 27.26 -36.52 1.59
N HIS A 350 26.67 -36.72 2.75
CA HIS A 350 27.15 -36.65 4.13
C HIS A 350 26.89 -35.37 4.94
N ASP A 351 25.61 -35.19 5.31
CA ASP A 351 25.28 -34.59 6.61
C ASP A 351 24.09 -35.36 7.26
N SER A 352 24.31 -36.64 7.48
CA SER A 352 23.52 -37.46 8.40
C SER A 352 24.41 -38.11 9.41
N GLU A 353 25.10 -37.26 10.26
CA GLU A 353 25.68 -37.68 11.54
C GLU A 353 26.29 -36.44 12.20
N LYS A 354 25.48 -35.70 12.94
CA LYS A 354 25.78 -35.21 14.33
C LYS A 354 24.59 -34.46 14.90
#